data_fa2af8d4b28a5c6be93336da01bc2b9b
#
_entry.id   fa2af8d4b28a5c6be93336da01bc2b9b
#
_cell.length_a   1.000
_cell.length_b   1.000
_cell.length_c   1.000
_cell.angle_alpha   90.00
_cell.angle_beta   90.00
_cell.angle_gamma   90.00
#
_symmetry.space_group_name_H-M   'P 1'
#
loop_
_entity.id
_entity.type
_entity.pdbx_description
1 polymer ?
#
loop_
_entity_poly.entity_id
_entity_poly.type
_entity_poly.pdbx_seq_one_letter_code
_entity_poly.pdbx_strand_id
1 'polypeptide(L)'
;MDAVQKDVAHVERAIVKLFNARDIKGILNYFSTNFVGFSSARHERLTSLTLLKKTFLHYLEEGEEVKYAIKNLKINIYGECALSSFYWTVEITKRKKSKLINGRGSHVFLMTEHGWRIVHEHYSKAH
;
A
#
# COMPACT_ATOMS: atom_id res chain seq x y z
N MET A 1 14.99 -4.43 -14.39
CA MET A 1 13.59 -4.90 -14.35
C MET A 1 13.10 -5.17 -15.76
N ASP A 2 12.40 -6.29 -15.97
CA ASP A 2 11.70 -6.53 -17.22
C ASP A 2 10.39 -5.72 -17.28
N ALA A 3 9.66 -5.81 -18.40
CA ALA A 3 8.47 -5.00 -18.63
C ALA A 3 7.36 -5.30 -17.60
N VAL A 4 7.17 -6.56 -17.22
CA VAL A 4 6.13 -6.96 -16.27
C VAL A 4 6.45 -6.44 -14.87
N GLN A 5 7.72 -6.56 -14.45
CA GLN A 5 8.16 -6.00 -13.18
C GLN A 5 7.96 -4.48 -13.13
N LYS A 6 8.21 -3.79 -14.24
CA LYS A 6 7.98 -2.34 -14.35
C LYS A 6 6.50 -2.00 -14.19
N ASP A 7 5.60 -2.82 -14.74
CA ASP A 7 4.16 -2.58 -14.61
C ASP A 7 3.71 -2.69 -13.15
N VAL A 8 4.20 -3.70 -12.44
CA VAL A 8 3.89 -3.87 -11.02
C VAL A 8 4.51 -2.75 -10.18
N ALA A 9 5.77 -2.38 -10.48
CA ALA A 9 6.44 -1.25 -9.81
C ALA A 9 5.66 0.05 -10.02
N HIS A 10 5.10 0.24 -11.21
CA HIS A 10 4.28 1.42 -11.52
C HIS A 10 3.07 1.50 -10.58
N VAL A 11 2.41 0.37 -10.32
CA VAL A 11 1.27 0.35 -9.40
C VAL A 11 1.72 0.75 -7.99
N GLU A 12 2.83 0.20 -7.50
CA GLU A 12 3.34 0.54 -6.17
C GLU A 12 3.67 2.03 -6.04
N ARG A 13 4.30 2.61 -7.07
CA ARG A 13 4.63 4.05 -7.07
C ARG A 13 3.38 4.92 -7.22
N ALA A 14 2.39 4.46 -7.99
CA ALA A 14 1.12 5.16 -8.12
C ALA A 14 0.39 5.23 -6.78
N ILE A 15 0.39 4.13 -6.01
CA ILE A 15 -0.23 4.10 -4.68
C ILE A 15 0.44 5.11 -3.75
N VAL A 16 1.78 5.19 -3.75
CA VAL A 16 2.51 6.17 -2.95
C VAL A 16 2.08 7.59 -3.32
N LYS A 17 2.04 7.90 -4.60
CA LYS A 17 1.66 9.23 -5.10
C LYS A 17 0.22 9.57 -4.73
N LEU A 18 -0.69 8.62 -4.90
CA LEU A 18 -2.11 8.82 -4.60
C LEU A 18 -2.35 8.99 -3.10
N PHE A 19 -1.65 8.22 -2.26
CA PHE A 19 -1.75 8.38 -0.82
C PHE A 19 -1.31 9.78 -0.40
N ASN A 20 -0.18 10.26 -0.92
CA ASN A 20 0.35 11.58 -0.60
C ASN A 20 -0.54 12.71 -1.13
N ALA A 21 -1.32 12.44 -2.19
CA ALA A 21 -2.33 13.36 -2.70
C ALA A 21 -3.68 13.23 -1.98
N ARG A 22 -3.78 12.32 -1.00
CA ARG A 22 -5.01 11.99 -0.25
C ARG A 22 -6.13 11.46 -1.16
N ASP A 23 -5.77 10.85 -2.29
CA ASP A 23 -6.72 10.26 -3.24
C ASP A 23 -6.91 8.78 -2.94
N ILE A 24 -7.70 8.49 -1.91
CA ILE A 24 -7.95 7.11 -1.48
C ILE A 24 -8.76 6.35 -2.54
N LYS A 25 -9.71 7.00 -3.18
CA LYS A 25 -10.50 6.36 -4.23
C LYS A 25 -9.60 5.86 -5.37
N GLY A 26 -8.60 6.66 -5.75
CA GLY A 26 -7.60 6.26 -6.75
C GLY A 26 -6.80 5.05 -6.31
N ILE A 27 -6.41 4.98 -5.04
CA ILE A 27 -5.68 3.82 -4.49
C ILE A 27 -6.54 2.56 -4.61
N LEU A 28 -7.80 2.63 -4.20
CA LEU A 28 -8.69 1.48 -4.16
C LEU A 28 -8.93 0.87 -5.56
N ASN A 29 -8.76 1.64 -6.62
CA ASN A 29 -8.87 1.13 -7.99
C ASN A 29 -7.80 0.09 -8.33
N TYR A 30 -6.70 0.05 -7.59
CA TYR A 30 -5.64 -0.94 -7.78
C TYR A 30 -5.85 -2.22 -6.98
N PHE A 31 -6.92 -2.28 -6.17
CA PHE A 31 -7.23 -3.43 -5.33
C PHE A 31 -8.41 -4.21 -5.90
N SER A 32 -8.34 -5.53 -5.82
CA SER A 32 -9.45 -6.39 -6.18
C SER A 32 -10.58 -6.27 -5.15
N THR A 33 -11.83 -6.41 -5.60
CA THR A 33 -12.98 -6.47 -4.70
C THR A 33 -12.95 -7.71 -3.79
N ASN A 34 -12.16 -8.72 -4.17
CA ASN A 34 -11.95 -9.94 -3.38
C ASN A 34 -10.71 -9.84 -2.48
N PHE A 35 -10.24 -8.63 -2.23
CA PHE A 35 -9.06 -8.35 -1.42
C PHE A 35 -9.20 -8.89 0.00
N VAL A 36 -8.09 -9.42 0.53
CA VAL A 36 -7.97 -9.77 1.94
C VAL A 36 -6.57 -9.36 2.42
N GLY A 37 -6.46 -8.89 3.64
CA GLY A 37 -5.14 -8.50 4.13
C GLY A 37 -5.10 -8.11 5.60
N PHE A 38 -3.94 -7.61 5.99
CA PHE A 38 -3.67 -7.12 7.34
C PHE A 38 -2.98 -5.76 7.26
N SER A 39 -3.47 -4.83 8.04
CA SER A 39 -2.90 -3.50 8.14
C SER A 39 -2.00 -3.41 9.38
N SER A 40 -1.03 -2.50 9.36
CA SER A 40 -0.24 -2.18 10.54
C SER A 40 -1.02 -1.38 11.60
N ALA A 41 -2.20 -0.89 11.26
CA ALA A 41 -3.00 0.00 12.09
C ALA A 41 -4.06 -0.71 12.92
N ARG A 42 -4.36 -1.98 12.63
CA ARG A 42 -5.39 -2.72 13.35
C ARG A 42 -5.11 -4.21 13.35
N HIS A 43 -5.63 -4.90 14.36
CA HIS A 43 -5.40 -6.33 14.55
C HIS A 43 -6.26 -7.19 13.60
N GLU A 44 -7.50 -6.79 13.36
CA GLU A 44 -8.45 -7.60 12.61
C GLU A 44 -8.09 -7.69 11.13
N ARG A 45 -8.42 -8.84 10.54
CA ARG A 45 -8.24 -9.04 9.11
C ARG A 45 -9.11 -8.06 8.32
N LEU A 46 -8.56 -7.52 7.24
CA LEU A 46 -9.30 -6.68 6.30
C LEU A 46 -9.95 -7.60 5.26
N THR A 47 -11.27 -7.57 5.20
CA THR A 47 -12.04 -8.45 4.31
C THR A 47 -12.84 -7.69 3.25
N SER A 48 -12.66 -6.37 3.17
CA SER A 48 -13.37 -5.55 2.21
C SER A 48 -12.58 -4.27 1.90
N LEU A 49 -12.91 -3.65 0.78
CA LEU A 49 -12.33 -2.36 0.42
C LEU A 49 -12.77 -1.25 1.39
N THR A 50 -13.94 -1.37 1.98
CA THR A 50 -14.42 -0.42 3.00
C THR A 50 -13.51 -0.43 4.22
N LEU A 51 -13.11 -1.62 4.69
CA LEU A 51 -12.18 -1.75 5.82
C LEU A 51 -10.78 -1.25 5.43
N LEU A 52 -10.33 -1.55 4.22
CA LEU A 52 -9.04 -1.07 3.72
C LEU A 52 -9.02 0.47 3.69
N LYS A 53 -10.07 1.09 3.20
CA LYS A 53 -10.20 2.55 3.18
C LYS A 53 -10.02 3.14 4.58
N LYS A 54 -10.59 2.51 5.60
CA LYS A 54 -10.48 2.98 6.99
C LYS A 54 -9.03 2.98 7.47
N THR A 55 -8.20 2.03 7.01
CA THR A 55 -6.78 2.00 7.41
C THR A 55 -6.00 3.16 6.81
N PHE A 56 -6.28 3.54 5.57
CA PHE A 56 -5.66 4.71 4.94
C PHE A 56 -6.08 5.99 5.67
N LEU A 57 -7.38 6.13 5.96
CA LEU A 57 -7.90 7.30 6.68
C LEU A 57 -7.31 7.41 8.07
N HIS A 58 -7.07 6.28 8.76
CA HIS A 58 -6.45 6.27 10.07
C HIS A 58 -5.14 7.04 10.08
N TYR A 59 -4.24 6.76 9.12
CA TYR A 59 -2.97 7.47 9.03
C TYR A 59 -3.14 8.91 8.57
N LEU A 60 -4.00 9.17 7.59
CA LEU A 60 -4.19 10.51 7.04
C LEU A 60 -4.80 11.47 8.06
N GLU A 61 -5.52 10.98 9.06
CA GLU A 61 -6.16 11.80 10.09
C GLU A 61 -5.25 12.05 11.30
N GLU A 62 -4.06 11.45 11.33
CA GLU A 62 -3.15 11.56 12.48
C GLU A 62 -2.42 12.92 12.57
N GLY A 63 -2.36 13.68 11.49
CA GLY A 63 -1.70 14.98 11.50
C GLY A 63 -2.09 15.88 10.34
N GLU A 64 -1.58 17.10 10.34
CA GLU A 64 -1.82 18.07 9.26
C GLU A 64 -1.13 17.63 7.97
N GLU A 65 0.07 17.04 8.10
CA GLU A 65 0.80 16.48 6.98
C GLU A 65 1.12 15.01 7.26
N VAL A 66 0.86 14.17 6.28
CA VAL A 66 1.18 12.75 6.36
C VAL A 66 1.84 12.37 5.04
N LYS A 67 3.08 11.89 5.13
CA LYS A 67 3.87 11.55 3.95
C LYS A 67 4.25 10.08 3.99
N TYR A 68 3.92 9.36 2.92
CA TYR A 68 4.21 7.94 2.74
C TYR A 68 5.32 7.76 1.71
N ALA A 69 6.25 6.86 1.99
CA ALA A 69 7.31 6.49 1.06
C ALA A 69 7.62 5.00 1.17
N ILE A 70 8.11 4.43 0.10
CA ILE A 70 8.60 3.05 0.09
C ILE A 70 10.05 3.03 -0.40
N LYS A 71 10.80 2.02 0.01
CA LYS A 71 12.18 1.80 -0.44
C LYS A 71 12.49 0.32 -0.53
N ASN A 72 13.56 0.01 -1.28
CA ASN A 72 14.03 -1.36 -1.50
C ASN A 72 12.92 -2.26 -2.07
N LEU A 73 12.18 -1.72 -3.03
CA LEU A 73 11.11 -2.45 -3.70
C LEU A 73 11.67 -3.64 -4.48
N LYS A 74 11.18 -4.84 -4.16
CA LYS A 74 11.47 -6.07 -4.89
C LYS A 74 10.20 -6.64 -5.47
N ILE A 75 10.29 -7.11 -6.70
CA ILE A 75 9.13 -7.68 -7.41
C ILE A 75 9.54 -9.03 -7.98
N ASN A 76 8.77 -10.05 -7.64
CA ASN A 76 8.92 -11.41 -8.15
C ASN A 76 7.68 -11.77 -8.96
N ILE A 77 7.89 -12.30 -10.17
CA ILE A 77 6.81 -12.64 -11.09
C ILE A 77 6.66 -14.16 -11.16
N TYR A 78 5.44 -14.62 -11.02
CA TYR A 78 5.07 -16.04 -11.06
C TYR A 78 3.88 -16.22 -12.01
N GLY A 79 4.14 -16.15 -13.34
CA GLY A 79 3.06 -16.19 -14.33
C GLY A 79 2.14 -14.99 -14.22
N GLU A 80 0.86 -15.25 -13.94
CA GLU A 80 -0.14 -14.19 -13.78
C GLU A 80 -0.24 -13.66 -12.35
N CYS A 81 0.69 -14.08 -11.49
CA CYS A 81 0.79 -13.64 -10.10
C CYS A 81 2.11 -12.90 -9.90
N ALA A 82 2.10 -11.85 -9.10
CA ALA A 82 3.30 -11.12 -8.73
C ALA A 82 3.31 -10.87 -7.23
N LEU A 83 4.51 -10.85 -6.67
CA LEU A 83 4.74 -10.51 -5.28
C LEU A 83 5.65 -9.30 -5.21
N SER A 84 5.22 -8.26 -4.54
CA SER A 84 6.08 -7.13 -4.20
C SER A 84 6.37 -7.14 -2.71
N SER A 85 7.57 -6.72 -2.34
CA SER A 85 7.95 -6.52 -0.94
C SER A 85 8.80 -5.26 -0.85
N PHE A 86 8.65 -4.54 0.25
CA PHE A 86 9.30 -3.23 0.41
C PHE A 86 9.33 -2.84 1.88
N TYR A 87 10.15 -1.83 2.17
CA TYR A 87 10.10 -1.13 3.44
C TYR A 87 9.31 0.14 3.24
N TRP A 88 8.52 0.53 4.24
CA TRP A 88 7.73 1.75 4.15
C TRP A 88 7.99 2.67 5.34
N THR A 89 7.76 3.96 5.11
CA THR A 89 7.77 4.97 6.15
C THR A 89 6.54 5.84 6.01
N VAL A 90 5.98 6.24 7.15
CA VAL A 90 4.95 7.28 7.23
C VAL A 90 5.45 8.34 8.18
N GLU A 91 5.62 9.57 7.67
CA GLU A 91 5.96 10.72 8.48
C GLU A 91 4.70 11.53 8.75
N ILE A 92 4.40 11.71 10.02
CA ILE A 92 3.20 12.43 10.46
C ILE A 92 3.65 13.70 11.15
N THR A 93 3.22 14.86 10.62
CA THR A 93 3.53 16.16 11.21
C THR A 93 2.28 16.76 11.82
N LYS A 94 2.39 17.11 13.10
CA LYS A 94 1.30 17.71 13.86
C LYS A 94 1.88 18.79 14.80
N ARG A 95 1.36 20.01 14.70
CA ARG A 95 1.80 21.14 15.53
C ARG A 95 3.32 21.35 15.46
N LYS A 96 3.88 21.31 14.25
CA LYS A 96 5.31 21.47 13.95
C LYS A 96 6.21 20.36 14.50
N LYS A 97 5.63 19.26 14.98
CA LYS A 97 6.37 18.08 15.42
C LYS A 97 6.13 16.93 14.45
N SER A 98 7.20 16.22 14.11
CA SER A 98 7.14 15.09 13.21
C SER A 98 7.38 13.78 13.95
N LYS A 99 6.63 12.76 13.57
CA LYS A 99 6.76 11.39 14.06
C LYS A 99 6.95 10.49 12.85
N LEU A 100 7.95 9.63 12.91
CA LEU A 100 8.23 8.68 11.83
C LEU A 100 7.84 7.28 12.26
N ILE A 101 7.04 6.62 11.43
CA ILE A 101 6.65 5.22 11.61
C ILE A 101 7.26 4.43 10.48
N ASN A 102 7.96 3.36 10.80
CA ASN A 102 8.61 2.48 9.83
C ASN A 102 7.97 1.11 9.85
N GLY A 103 8.02 0.42 8.73
CA GLY A 103 7.51 -0.94 8.67
C GLY A 103 7.94 -1.68 7.42
N ARG A 104 7.30 -2.84 7.24
CA ARG A 104 7.51 -3.72 6.10
C ARG A 104 6.16 -4.01 5.47
N GLY A 105 6.13 -4.13 4.16
CA GLY A 105 4.91 -4.40 3.44
C GLY A 105 5.12 -5.39 2.31
N SER A 106 4.06 -6.10 1.99
CA SER A 106 4.03 -6.95 0.82
C SER A 106 2.65 -6.91 0.18
N HIS A 107 2.61 -7.07 -1.13
CA HIS A 107 1.39 -7.16 -1.92
C HIS A 107 1.46 -8.38 -2.81
N VAL A 108 0.36 -9.10 -2.91
CA VAL A 108 0.17 -10.12 -3.93
C VAL A 108 -0.75 -9.54 -5.01
N PHE A 109 -0.27 -9.61 -6.25
CA PHE A 109 -0.99 -9.11 -7.42
C PHE A 109 -1.45 -10.27 -8.29
N LEU A 110 -2.60 -10.12 -8.91
CA LEU A 110 -3.03 -10.98 -10.00
C LEU A 110 -3.25 -10.13 -11.24
N MET A 111 -2.89 -10.68 -12.40
CA MET A 111 -3.22 -10.07 -13.69
C MET A 111 -4.71 -10.27 -13.94
N THR A 112 -5.42 -9.19 -14.23
CA THR A 112 -6.83 -9.20 -14.55
C THR A 112 -7.05 -8.55 -15.93
N GLU A 113 -8.28 -8.56 -16.43
CA GLU A 113 -8.62 -7.87 -17.68
C GLU A 113 -8.40 -6.35 -17.59
N HIS A 114 -8.32 -5.81 -16.37
CA HIS A 114 -8.06 -4.37 -16.12
C HIS A 114 -6.61 -4.10 -15.72
N GLY A 115 -5.71 -5.07 -15.88
CA GLY A 115 -4.32 -4.97 -15.48
C GLY A 115 -4.04 -5.64 -14.14
N TRP A 116 -2.88 -5.35 -13.58
CA TRP A 116 -2.47 -5.89 -12.30
C TRP A 116 -3.29 -5.30 -11.16
N ARG A 117 -3.86 -6.19 -10.31
CA ARG A 117 -4.66 -5.78 -9.14
C ARG A 117 -4.17 -6.50 -7.89
N ILE A 118 -4.18 -5.79 -6.77
CA ILE A 118 -3.76 -6.32 -5.47
C ILE A 118 -4.88 -7.14 -4.87
N VAL A 119 -4.59 -8.40 -4.55
CA VAL A 119 -5.54 -9.33 -3.92
C VAL A 119 -5.21 -9.60 -2.47
N HIS A 120 -3.99 -9.28 -2.03
CA HIS A 120 -3.57 -9.45 -0.64
C HIS A 120 -2.55 -8.38 -0.27
N GLU A 121 -2.63 -7.92 0.97
CA GLU A 121 -1.70 -6.95 1.54
C GLU A 121 -1.33 -7.39 2.95
N HIS A 122 -0.07 -7.19 3.32
CA HIS A 122 0.35 -7.33 4.70
C HIS A 122 1.32 -6.21 5.03
N TYR A 123 0.92 -5.36 5.95
CA TYR A 123 1.76 -4.30 6.49
C TYR A 123 2.01 -4.56 7.97
N SER A 124 3.27 -4.45 8.40
CA SER A 124 3.64 -4.55 9.81
C SER A 124 4.55 -3.39 10.17
N LYS A 125 4.49 -2.96 11.43
CA LYS A 125 5.41 -1.94 11.95
C LYS A 125 6.75 -2.59 12.28
N ALA A 126 7.83 -1.81 12.12
CA ALA A 126 9.17 -2.22 12.56
C ALA A 126 9.25 -2.20 14.10
N HIS A 127 10.05 -3.10 14.61
CA HIS A 127 10.34 -3.15 16.05
C HIS A 127 11.66 -2.47 16.37
#